data_4e30f856923cf0826eaf8319e6486127
#
_entry.id   4e30f856923cf0826eaf8319e6486127
#
_cell.length_a   1.000
_cell.length_b   1.000
_cell.length_c   1.000
_cell.angle_alpha   90.00
_cell.angle_beta   90.00
_cell.angle_gamma   90.00
#
_symmetry.space_group_name_H-M   'P 1'
#
loop_
_entity.id
_entity.type
_entity.pdbx_description
1 polymer ?
#
loop_
_entity_poly.entity_id
_entity_poly.type
_entity_poly.pdbx_seq_one_letter_code
_entity_poly.pdbx_strand_id
1 'polypeptide(L)'
;MAFLRKVLPALLARLVAVLLTGVVLVGCSAAAAGLNGFQSPDGRYAFLYPTGWTRAQVSGGPQVVFHDLINSDETLSLVIADVSSQSNLEALGSAVAVGEQLRRTVIAPEGSSRQATLVEASERQEGGRTFYDLEYAVHLEDRDRHELATVVVDRGRLYTFAASTNEIRWNKVKGLFHQVVSSFTLLV
;
A
#
# COMPACT_ATOMS: atom_id res chain seq x y z
N MET A 1 9.12 -1.48 -65.42
CA MET A 1 9.34 -2.45 -64.32
C MET A 1 10.39 -2.07 -63.28
N ALA A 2 11.20 -1.03 -63.48
CA ALA A 2 12.23 -0.62 -62.50
C ALA A 2 11.68 0.22 -61.31
N PHE A 3 10.52 0.86 -61.46
CA PHE A 3 9.94 1.74 -60.42
C PHE A 3 9.34 0.94 -59.26
N LEU A 4 8.77 -0.23 -59.55
CA LEU A 4 8.12 -1.08 -58.55
C LEU A 4 9.12 -1.76 -57.59
N ARG A 5 10.38 -1.93 -58.02
CA ARG A 5 11.46 -2.61 -57.27
C ARG A 5 12.09 -1.73 -56.18
N LYS A 6 11.94 -0.40 -56.27
CA LYS A 6 12.49 0.55 -55.30
C LYS A 6 11.47 0.96 -54.20
N VAL A 7 10.16 0.85 -54.51
CA VAL A 7 9.10 1.28 -53.58
C VAL A 7 8.72 0.18 -52.59
N LEU A 8 8.83 -1.10 -53.02
CA LEU A 8 8.47 -2.27 -52.18
C LEU A 8 9.27 -2.37 -50.86
N PRO A 9 10.61 -2.20 -50.87
CA PRO A 9 11.37 -2.30 -49.59
C PRO A 9 11.10 -1.13 -48.65
N ALA A 10 10.79 0.07 -49.16
CA ALA A 10 10.47 1.24 -48.35
C ALA A 10 9.10 1.12 -47.70
N LEU A 11 8.11 0.51 -48.36
CA LEU A 11 6.79 0.22 -47.83
C LEU A 11 6.85 -0.89 -46.76
N LEU A 12 7.61 -1.96 -46.99
CA LEU A 12 7.81 -3.02 -46.03
C LEU A 12 8.54 -2.49 -44.76
N ALA A 13 9.54 -1.64 -44.90
CA ALA A 13 10.25 -1.06 -43.74
C ALA A 13 9.33 -0.14 -42.91
N ARG A 14 8.41 0.61 -43.56
CA ARG A 14 7.43 1.44 -42.84
C ARG A 14 6.35 0.60 -42.14
N LEU A 15 5.90 -0.50 -42.74
CA LEU A 15 4.94 -1.43 -42.13
C LEU A 15 5.55 -2.15 -40.91
N VAL A 16 6.81 -2.57 -40.99
CA VAL A 16 7.52 -3.21 -39.87
C VAL A 16 7.77 -2.19 -38.74
N ALA A 17 8.10 -0.92 -39.05
CA ALA A 17 8.25 0.12 -38.05
C ALA A 17 6.94 0.46 -37.32
N VAL A 18 5.80 0.46 -38.01
CA VAL A 18 4.48 0.67 -37.41
C VAL A 18 4.04 -0.54 -36.56
N LEU A 19 4.38 -1.78 -36.95
CA LEU A 19 4.11 -2.98 -36.15
C LEU A 19 4.99 -3.02 -34.89
N LEU A 20 6.25 -2.60 -34.94
CA LEU A 20 7.14 -2.53 -33.78
C LEU A 20 6.73 -1.46 -32.76
N THR A 21 6.18 -0.32 -33.22
CA THR A 21 5.67 0.73 -32.32
C THR A 21 4.34 0.33 -31.65
N GLY A 22 3.55 -0.54 -32.25
CA GLY A 22 2.28 -1.03 -31.66
C GLY A 22 2.44 -2.07 -30.56
N VAL A 23 3.59 -2.71 -30.42
CA VAL A 23 3.82 -3.79 -29.43
C VAL A 23 4.28 -3.25 -28.06
N VAL A 24 4.70 -1.98 -27.96
CA VAL A 24 5.22 -1.39 -26.70
C VAL A 24 4.11 -0.88 -25.76
N LEU A 25 2.85 -0.87 -26.17
CA LEU A 25 1.73 -0.31 -25.39
C LEU A 25 0.86 -1.36 -24.65
N VAL A 26 1.22 -2.64 -24.65
CA VAL A 26 0.45 -3.70 -23.98
C VAL A 26 1.21 -4.26 -22.78
N GLY A 27 1.73 -3.41 -21.91
CA GLY A 27 2.49 -3.86 -20.77
C GLY A 27 2.24 -3.09 -19.50
N CYS A 28 0.99 -3.00 -19.00
CA CYS A 28 0.72 -2.58 -17.61
C CYS A 28 -0.76 -2.68 -17.25
N SER A 29 -1.39 -3.85 -17.31
CA SER A 29 -2.74 -3.97 -16.76
C SER A 29 -3.10 -5.30 -16.13
N ALA A 30 -2.21 -6.29 -16.10
CA ALA A 30 -2.53 -7.60 -15.52
C ALA A 30 -2.40 -7.63 -13.98
N ALA A 31 -1.67 -6.70 -13.37
CA ALA A 31 -1.45 -6.70 -11.92
C ALA A 31 -2.52 -5.96 -11.10
N ALA A 32 -3.40 -5.20 -11.75
CA ALA A 32 -4.43 -4.38 -11.09
C ALA A 32 -5.85 -4.97 -11.21
N ALA A 33 -6.03 -6.17 -11.73
CA ALA A 33 -7.33 -6.82 -11.79
C ALA A 33 -7.86 -7.06 -10.36
N GLY A 34 -8.95 -6.39 -10.00
CA GLY A 34 -9.56 -6.48 -8.68
C GLY A 34 -9.14 -5.39 -7.69
N LEU A 35 -8.36 -4.37 -8.13
CA LEU A 35 -7.98 -3.22 -7.31
C LEU A 35 -8.47 -1.91 -7.94
N ASN A 36 -8.84 -0.96 -7.10
CA ASN A 36 -9.18 0.42 -7.45
C ASN A 36 -8.11 1.36 -6.88
N GLY A 37 -7.90 2.51 -7.53
CA GLY A 37 -7.00 3.55 -7.03
C GLY A 37 -7.74 4.54 -6.14
N PHE A 38 -7.09 4.95 -5.06
CA PHE A 38 -7.46 6.09 -4.24
C PHE A 38 -6.36 7.14 -4.28
N GLN A 39 -6.75 8.40 -4.43
CA GLN A 39 -5.86 9.55 -4.26
C GLN A 39 -6.49 10.50 -3.25
N SER A 40 -5.67 11.02 -2.33
CA SER A 40 -6.13 11.99 -1.35
C SER A 40 -6.62 13.28 -2.03
N PRO A 41 -7.65 13.95 -1.51
CA PRO A 41 -8.18 15.18 -2.09
C PRO A 41 -7.14 16.31 -2.19
N ASP A 42 -6.16 16.33 -1.29
CA ASP A 42 -5.05 17.28 -1.26
C ASP A 42 -3.85 16.85 -2.16
N GLY A 43 -3.96 15.71 -2.85
CA GLY A 43 -2.94 15.20 -3.77
C GLY A 43 -1.65 14.74 -3.11
N ARG A 44 -1.64 14.45 -1.80
CA ARG A 44 -0.41 14.12 -1.06
C ARG A 44 -0.03 12.66 -1.08
N TYR A 45 -1.01 11.78 -1.16
CA TYR A 45 -0.77 10.33 -1.15
C TYR A 45 -1.79 9.60 -2.02
N ALA A 46 -1.41 8.41 -2.43
CA ALA A 46 -2.27 7.50 -3.17
C ALA A 46 -2.00 6.05 -2.72
N PHE A 47 -2.97 5.18 -2.94
CA PHE A 47 -2.86 3.74 -2.71
C PHE A 47 -3.92 2.98 -3.50
N LEU A 48 -3.75 1.67 -3.60
CA LEU A 48 -4.74 0.77 -4.16
C LEU A 48 -5.59 0.16 -3.03
N TYR A 49 -6.85 -0.14 -3.35
CA TYR A 49 -7.77 -0.86 -2.45
C TYR A 49 -8.58 -1.88 -3.23
N PRO A 50 -9.05 -2.99 -2.61
CA PRO A 50 -9.78 -4.03 -3.31
C PRO A 50 -11.11 -3.55 -3.88
N THR A 51 -11.46 -4.02 -5.08
CA THR A 51 -12.77 -3.78 -5.68
C THR A 51 -13.88 -4.36 -4.79
N GLY A 52 -14.96 -3.61 -4.61
CA GLY A 52 -16.06 -3.99 -3.72
C GLY A 52 -15.91 -3.50 -2.28
N TRP A 53 -14.75 -2.94 -1.92
CA TRP A 53 -14.59 -2.30 -0.62
C TRP A 53 -15.18 -0.90 -0.61
N THR A 54 -15.73 -0.51 0.52
CA THR A 54 -16.42 0.78 0.70
C THR A 54 -15.69 1.66 1.70
N ARG A 55 -15.66 2.96 1.43
CA ARG A 55 -15.10 3.94 2.35
C ARG A 55 -16.08 4.17 3.51
N ALA A 56 -15.60 3.97 4.74
CA ALA A 56 -16.32 4.34 5.94
C ALA A 56 -16.05 5.81 6.32
N GLN A 57 -17.07 6.48 6.83
CA GLN A 57 -16.90 7.76 7.50
C GLN A 57 -16.72 7.50 8.99
N VAL A 58 -15.57 7.92 9.52
CA VAL A 58 -15.23 7.82 10.94
C VAL A 58 -15.05 9.22 11.53
N SER A 59 -15.55 9.44 12.72
CA SER A 59 -15.35 10.69 13.47
C SER A 59 -14.21 10.48 14.46
N GLY A 60 -13.07 11.11 14.18
CA GLY A 60 -11.83 10.93 14.93
C GLY A 60 -11.05 9.69 14.52
N GLY A 61 -9.76 9.64 14.85
CA GLY A 61 -8.86 8.54 14.51
C GLY A 61 -8.36 8.58 13.06
N PRO A 62 -8.48 7.48 12.27
CA PRO A 62 -7.93 7.40 10.93
C PRO A 62 -8.52 8.42 9.96
N GLN A 63 -7.68 9.00 9.08
CA GLN A 63 -8.10 9.92 8.01
C GLN A 63 -8.88 9.21 6.91
N VAL A 64 -8.58 7.95 6.68
CA VAL A 64 -9.24 7.12 5.66
C VAL A 64 -9.45 5.73 6.23
N VAL A 65 -10.65 5.19 6.02
CA VAL A 65 -10.98 3.79 6.32
C VAL A 65 -11.75 3.22 5.15
N PHE A 66 -11.34 2.03 4.69
CA PHE A 66 -12.12 1.18 3.80
C PHE A 66 -12.41 -0.15 4.48
N HIS A 67 -13.51 -0.77 4.17
CA HIS A 67 -13.84 -2.11 4.64
C HIS A 67 -14.52 -2.93 3.55
N ASP A 68 -14.35 -4.25 3.62
CA ASP A 68 -15.07 -5.20 2.79
C ASP A 68 -16.55 -5.24 3.21
N LEU A 69 -17.47 -5.22 2.23
CA LEU A 69 -18.91 -5.27 2.51
C LEU A 69 -19.38 -6.65 3.00
N ILE A 70 -18.65 -7.71 2.66
CA ILE A 70 -19.01 -9.09 2.99
C ILE A 70 -18.28 -9.53 4.27
N ASN A 71 -16.97 -9.24 4.34
CA ASN A 71 -16.12 -9.54 5.48
C ASN A 71 -15.77 -8.23 6.19
N SER A 72 -16.70 -7.68 6.94
CA SER A 72 -16.58 -6.34 7.56
C SER A 72 -15.37 -6.19 8.51
N ASP A 73 -14.79 -7.29 8.95
CA ASP A 73 -13.53 -7.32 9.72
C ASP A 73 -12.29 -7.09 8.86
N GLU A 74 -12.40 -7.17 7.53
CA GLU A 74 -11.31 -6.80 6.63
C GLU A 74 -11.34 -5.30 6.39
N THR A 75 -10.26 -4.63 6.82
CA THR A 75 -10.20 -3.17 6.80
C THR A 75 -8.87 -2.66 6.27
N LEU A 76 -8.91 -1.50 5.64
CA LEU A 76 -7.75 -0.64 5.37
C LEU A 76 -7.92 0.64 6.15
N SER A 77 -6.85 1.13 6.74
CA SER A 77 -6.85 2.40 7.47
C SER A 77 -5.59 3.19 7.19
N LEU A 78 -5.73 4.51 7.15
CA LEU A 78 -4.61 5.43 7.13
C LEU A 78 -4.70 6.35 8.34
N VAL A 79 -3.67 6.32 9.17
CA VAL A 79 -3.47 7.26 10.27
C VAL A 79 -2.32 8.20 9.91
N ILE A 80 -2.50 9.50 10.17
CA ILE A 80 -1.46 10.50 10.00
C ILE A 80 -1.26 11.19 11.35
N ALA A 81 -0.04 11.11 11.87
CA ALA A 81 0.34 11.74 13.13
C ALA A 81 1.44 12.78 12.89
N ASP A 82 1.42 13.87 13.63
CA ASP A 82 2.49 14.84 13.57
C ASP A 82 3.73 14.30 14.32
N VAL A 83 4.90 14.48 13.69
CA VAL A 83 6.21 14.22 14.28
C VAL A 83 7.06 15.47 14.14
N SER A 84 8.25 15.50 14.76
CA SER A 84 9.15 16.63 14.59
C SER A 84 9.39 16.91 13.10
N SER A 85 9.33 18.17 12.68
CA SER A 85 9.52 18.60 11.28
C SER A 85 10.89 18.24 10.69
N GLN A 86 11.87 17.94 11.54
CA GLN A 86 13.20 17.50 11.15
C GLN A 86 13.37 15.97 11.19
N SER A 87 12.33 15.23 11.59
CA SER A 87 12.39 13.78 11.67
C SER A 87 12.25 13.19 10.27
N ASN A 88 13.09 12.23 9.98
CA ASN A 88 12.86 11.21 8.97
C ASN A 88 12.55 9.88 9.68
N LEU A 89 12.19 8.85 8.95
CA LEU A 89 11.79 7.59 9.57
C LEU A 89 12.95 6.95 10.34
N GLU A 90 14.15 7.01 9.81
CA GLU A 90 15.39 6.48 10.42
C GLU A 90 15.74 7.21 11.73
N ALA A 91 15.40 8.50 11.85
CA ALA A 91 15.61 9.23 13.10
C ALA A 91 14.66 8.78 14.22
N LEU A 92 13.55 8.12 13.89
CA LEU A 92 12.65 7.51 14.87
C LEU A 92 13.15 6.14 15.34
N GLY A 93 14.13 5.55 14.65
CA GLY A 93 14.73 4.26 14.97
C GLY A 93 14.68 3.26 13.81
N SER A 94 15.17 2.05 14.06
CA SER A 94 15.06 0.95 13.09
C SER A 94 13.61 0.49 12.90
N ALA A 95 13.33 -0.28 11.84
CA ALA A 95 12.01 -0.86 11.58
C ALA A 95 11.45 -1.60 12.80
N VAL A 96 12.30 -2.39 13.48
CA VAL A 96 11.91 -3.09 14.72
C VAL A 96 11.59 -2.11 15.85
N ALA A 97 12.39 -1.07 16.05
CA ALA A 97 12.17 -0.09 17.12
C ALA A 97 10.87 0.70 16.91
N VAL A 98 10.62 1.16 15.68
CA VAL A 98 9.38 1.86 15.31
C VAL A 98 8.18 0.92 15.41
N GLY A 99 8.32 -0.33 14.92
CA GLY A 99 7.28 -1.35 15.01
C GLY A 99 6.89 -1.63 16.47
N GLU A 100 7.86 -1.82 17.35
CA GLU A 100 7.62 -2.03 18.78
C GLU A 100 7.00 -0.80 19.49
N GLN A 101 7.37 0.41 19.05
CA GLN A 101 6.73 1.62 19.54
C GLN A 101 5.26 1.69 19.13
N LEU A 102 4.95 1.50 17.85
CA LEU A 102 3.57 1.47 17.34
C LEU A 102 2.75 0.36 18.00
N ARG A 103 3.34 -0.82 18.22
CA ARG A 103 2.70 -1.91 18.94
C ARG A 103 2.17 -1.45 20.31
N ARG A 104 3.02 -0.75 21.09
CA ARG A 104 2.68 -0.29 22.46
C ARG A 104 1.80 0.95 22.51
N THR A 105 1.85 1.82 21.50
CA THR A 105 1.15 3.13 21.56
C THR A 105 -0.13 3.17 20.74
N VAL A 106 -0.26 2.33 19.71
CA VAL A 106 -1.36 2.36 18.75
C VAL A 106 -2.13 1.05 18.71
N ILE A 107 -1.44 -0.08 18.57
CA ILE A 107 -2.11 -1.36 18.31
C ILE A 107 -2.62 -2.00 19.60
N ALA A 108 -1.77 -2.08 20.62
CA ALA A 108 -2.11 -2.62 21.94
C ALA A 108 -1.58 -1.67 23.05
N PRO A 109 -2.18 -0.46 23.19
CA PRO A 109 -1.75 0.48 24.21
C PRO A 109 -2.01 -0.06 25.62
N GLU A 110 -1.20 0.40 26.57
CA GLU A 110 -1.34 0.02 27.98
C GLU A 110 -2.76 0.33 28.47
N GLY A 111 -3.35 -0.60 29.20
CA GLY A 111 -4.73 -0.50 29.70
C GLY A 111 -5.81 -0.86 28.66
N SER A 112 -5.44 -1.17 27.41
CA SER A 112 -6.38 -1.79 26.47
C SER A 112 -6.49 -3.29 26.74
N SER A 113 -7.62 -3.89 26.36
CA SER A 113 -7.81 -5.36 26.39
C SER A 113 -7.08 -6.09 25.24
N ARG A 114 -6.20 -5.38 24.51
CA ARG A 114 -5.49 -5.91 23.33
C ARG A 114 -4.10 -6.37 23.71
N GLN A 115 -3.67 -7.46 23.07
CA GLN A 115 -2.27 -7.90 23.08
C GLN A 115 -1.79 -7.96 21.63
N ALA A 116 -0.55 -7.59 21.37
CA ALA A 116 0.01 -7.65 20.03
C ALA A 116 1.47 -8.11 20.07
N THR A 117 1.86 -8.83 19.03
CA THR A 117 3.24 -9.25 18.77
C THR A 117 3.66 -8.71 17.40
N LEU A 118 4.82 -8.07 17.34
CA LEU A 118 5.47 -7.73 16.08
C LEU A 118 6.05 -9.03 15.49
N VAL A 119 5.51 -9.47 14.37
CA VAL A 119 5.88 -10.73 13.70
C VAL A 119 7.05 -10.51 12.77
N GLU A 120 6.98 -9.43 11.98
CA GLU A 120 8.02 -9.05 11.01
C GLU A 120 8.14 -7.53 10.94
N ALA A 121 9.38 -7.07 10.71
CA ALA A 121 9.69 -5.68 10.44
C ALA A 121 10.82 -5.60 9.42
N SER A 122 10.56 -4.93 8.31
CA SER A 122 11.53 -4.76 7.22
C SER A 122 11.58 -3.32 6.72
N GLU A 123 12.65 -2.99 6.03
CA GLU A 123 12.87 -1.68 5.42
C GLU A 123 12.85 -1.81 3.90
N ARG A 124 12.22 -0.84 3.22
CA ARG A 124 12.32 -0.69 1.77
C ARG A 124 12.55 0.77 1.39
N GLN A 125 13.22 0.98 0.27
CA GLN A 125 13.45 2.29 -0.31
C GLN A 125 12.58 2.47 -1.54
N GLU A 126 11.82 3.57 -1.58
CA GLU A 126 10.96 3.89 -2.71
C GLU A 126 10.84 5.39 -2.90
N GLY A 127 11.05 5.87 -4.14
CA GLY A 127 10.95 7.29 -4.46
C GLY A 127 11.90 8.20 -3.64
N GLY A 128 13.05 7.67 -3.20
CA GLY A 128 14.02 8.38 -2.37
C GLY A 128 13.58 8.53 -0.90
N ARG A 129 12.59 7.75 -0.45
CA ARG A 129 12.11 7.69 0.93
C ARG A 129 12.26 6.29 1.51
N THR A 130 12.47 6.25 2.80
CA THR A 130 12.48 5.00 3.58
C THR A 130 11.08 4.68 4.07
N PHE A 131 10.65 3.45 3.83
CA PHE A 131 9.42 2.87 4.37
C PHE A 131 9.79 1.70 5.28
N TYR A 132 9.02 1.51 6.34
CA TYR A 132 9.07 0.29 7.14
C TYR A 132 7.77 -0.48 6.94
N ASP A 133 7.90 -1.75 6.59
CA ASP A 133 6.78 -2.69 6.47
C ASP A 133 6.76 -3.57 7.71
N LEU A 134 5.60 -3.60 8.39
CA LEU A 134 5.43 -4.15 9.74
C LEU A 134 4.26 -5.14 9.73
N GLU A 135 4.46 -6.32 10.31
CA GLU A 135 3.43 -7.35 10.44
C GLU A 135 3.17 -7.64 11.91
N TYR A 136 1.90 -7.69 12.30
CA TYR A 136 1.47 -7.91 13.69
C TYR A 136 0.44 -9.02 13.79
N ALA A 137 0.61 -9.88 14.79
CA ALA A 137 -0.44 -10.73 15.35
C ALA A 137 -1.09 -10.00 16.52
N VAL A 138 -2.41 -9.85 16.50
CA VAL A 138 -3.16 -9.07 17.50
C VAL A 138 -4.22 -9.95 18.12
N HIS A 139 -4.17 -10.11 19.44
CA HIS A 139 -5.16 -10.84 20.23
C HIS A 139 -6.15 -9.85 20.85
N LEU A 140 -7.44 -10.04 20.58
CA LEU A 140 -8.56 -9.36 21.19
C LEU A 140 -9.29 -10.33 22.13
N GLU A 141 -10.18 -9.84 22.97
CA GLU A 141 -10.92 -10.69 23.92
C GLU A 141 -11.74 -11.81 23.26
N ASP A 142 -12.24 -11.57 22.05
CA ASP A 142 -13.15 -12.46 21.34
C ASP A 142 -12.56 -13.09 20.08
N ARG A 143 -11.39 -12.62 19.60
CA ARG A 143 -10.78 -13.10 18.35
C ARG A 143 -9.33 -12.69 18.19
N ASP A 144 -8.64 -13.41 17.33
CA ASP A 144 -7.31 -13.06 16.83
C ASP A 144 -7.39 -12.32 15.49
N ARG A 145 -6.55 -11.33 15.32
CA ARG A 145 -6.43 -10.54 14.09
C ARG A 145 -5.00 -10.53 13.60
N HIS A 146 -4.85 -10.31 12.31
CA HIS A 146 -3.58 -10.08 11.65
C HIS A 146 -3.59 -8.70 11.01
N GLU A 147 -2.48 -7.98 11.15
CA GLU A 147 -2.34 -6.64 10.61
C GLU A 147 -1.00 -6.48 9.89
N LEU A 148 -1.07 -5.95 8.67
CA LEU A 148 0.09 -5.57 7.87
C LEU A 148 0.06 -4.06 7.69
N ALA A 149 1.14 -3.38 7.99
CA ALA A 149 1.24 -1.93 7.90
C ALA A 149 2.49 -1.49 7.14
N THR A 150 2.42 -0.36 6.46
CA THR A 150 3.58 0.38 6.00
C THR A 150 3.61 1.76 6.64
N VAL A 151 4.78 2.20 7.04
CA VAL A 151 4.97 3.52 7.64
C VAL A 151 6.04 4.31 6.90
N VAL A 152 5.82 5.62 6.81
CA VAL A 152 6.76 6.57 6.19
C VAL A 152 6.62 7.93 6.83
N VAL A 153 7.70 8.68 6.92
CA VAL A 153 7.70 10.09 7.36
C VAL A 153 7.88 11.00 6.16
N ASP A 154 7.04 12.00 6.04
CA ASP A 154 7.17 13.09 5.07
C ASP A 154 6.72 14.42 5.66
N ARG A 155 7.54 15.45 5.54
CA ARG A 155 7.23 16.84 5.96
C ARG A 155 6.68 16.93 7.38
N GLY A 156 7.30 16.24 8.33
CA GLY A 156 6.91 16.26 9.74
C GLY A 156 5.65 15.45 10.07
N ARG A 157 5.24 14.54 9.21
CA ARG A 157 4.09 13.65 9.41
C ARG A 157 4.50 12.18 9.24
N LEU A 158 4.07 11.37 10.18
CA LEU A 158 4.14 9.92 10.10
C LEU A 158 2.83 9.41 9.50
N TYR A 159 2.94 8.76 8.37
CA TYR A 159 1.84 8.06 7.70
C TYR A 159 1.93 6.59 8.08
N THR A 160 0.84 6.04 8.59
CA THR A 160 0.70 4.61 8.88
C THR A 160 -0.49 4.09 8.09
N PHE A 161 -0.21 3.31 7.04
CA PHE A 161 -1.24 2.68 6.21
C PHE A 161 -1.26 1.19 6.51
N ALA A 162 -2.41 0.68 6.94
CA ALA A 162 -2.55 -0.69 7.44
C ALA A 162 -3.73 -1.42 6.82
N ALA A 163 -3.56 -2.72 6.61
CA ALA A 163 -4.58 -3.70 6.26
C ALA A 163 -4.74 -4.68 7.42
N SER A 164 -5.97 -5.00 7.82
CA SER A 164 -6.25 -5.88 8.95
C SER A 164 -7.39 -6.85 8.65
N THR A 165 -7.26 -8.10 9.11
CA THR A 165 -8.26 -9.16 8.97
C THR A 165 -8.29 -10.06 10.21
N ASN A 166 -9.27 -10.95 10.34
CA ASN A 166 -9.23 -12.04 11.30
C ASN A 166 -8.12 -13.04 10.95
N GLU A 167 -7.41 -13.57 11.96
CA GLU A 167 -6.30 -14.51 11.78
C GLU A 167 -6.66 -15.70 10.89
N ILE A 168 -7.85 -16.27 11.07
CA ILE A 168 -8.34 -17.42 10.26
C ILE A 168 -8.41 -17.13 8.76
N ARG A 169 -8.44 -15.86 8.37
CA ARG A 169 -8.50 -15.43 6.97
C ARG A 169 -7.14 -15.00 6.41
N TRP A 170 -6.16 -14.78 7.28
CA TRP A 170 -4.86 -14.22 6.92
C TRP A 170 -4.22 -14.94 5.72
N ASN A 171 -4.12 -16.26 5.79
CA ASN A 171 -3.53 -17.04 4.70
C ASN A 171 -4.23 -16.87 3.35
N LYS A 172 -5.53 -16.53 3.35
CA LYS A 172 -6.31 -16.32 2.13
C LYS A 172 -6.07 -14.95 1.51
N VAL A 173 -5.87 -13.92 2.35
CA VAL A 173 -5.83 -12.53 1.89
C VAL A 173 -4.43 -11.90 1.94
N LYS A 174 -3.44 -12.55 2.58
CA LYS A 174 -2.11 -11.96 2.77
C LYS A 174 -1.46 -11.46 1.49
N GLY A 175 -1.57 -12.20 0.39
CA GLY A 175 -1.01 -11.76 -0.90
C GLY A 175 -1.67 -10.48 -1.43
N LEU A 176 -2.99 -10.36 -1.28
CA LEU A 176 -3.74 -9.14 -1.61
C LEU A 176 -3.32 -7.98 -0.69
N PHE A 177 -3.18 -8.23 0.60
CA PHE A 177 -2.82 -7.19 1.57
C PHE A 177 -1.39 -6.68 1.36
N HIS A 178 -0.44 -7.57 1.05
CA HIS A 178 0.91 -7.14 0.65
C HIS A 178 0.88 -6.24 -0.58
N GLN A 179 0.10 -6.62 -1.61
CA GLN A 179 -0.04 -5.80 -2.81
C GLN A 179 -0.67 -4.43 -2.52
N VAL A 180 -1.69 -4.39 -1.66
CA VAL A 180 -2.37 -3.15 -1.27
C VAL A 180 -1.46 -2.28 -0.41
N VAL A 181 -0.86 -2.83 0.65
CA VAL A 181 -0.02 -2.06 1.59
C VAL A 181 1.22 -1.53 0.90
N SER A 182 1.88 -2.32 0.05
CA SER A 182 3.04 -1.86 -0.72
C SER A 182 2.70 -0.84 -1.82
N SER A 183 1.43 -0.68 -2.17
CA SER A 183 0.99 0.33 -3.14
C SER A 183 0.91 1.75 -2.58
N PHE A 184 1.02 1.90 -1.25
CA PHE A 184 0.98 3.22 -0.63
C PHE A 184 2.17 4.06 -1.07
N THR A 185 1.89 5.23 -1.64
CA THR A 185 2.90 6.15 -2.14
C THR A 185 2.59 7.59 -1.76
N LEU A 186 3.62 8.38 -1.55
CA LEU A 186 3.52 9.82 -1.34
C LEU A 186 3.71 10.54 -2.67
N LEU A 187 2.75 11.38 -3.00
CA LEU A 187 2.78 12.22 -4.19
C LEU A 187 3.55 13.53 -3.90
N VAL A 188 4.31 14.01 -4.88
CA VAL A 188 5.21 15.16 -4.74
C VAL A 188 4.45 16.47 -4.86
#